data_e3a4aae54a729ce81876a5e99d5eaee4
#
_entry.id   e3a4aae54a729ce81876a5e99d5eaee4
#
_cell.length_a   1.000
_cell.length_b   1.000
_cell.length_c   1.000
_cell.angle_alpha   90.00
_cell.angle_beta   90.00
_cell.angle_gamma   90.00
#
_symmetry.space_group_name_H-M   'P 1'
#
loop_
_entity.id
_entity.type
_entity.pdbx_description
1 polymer ?
#
loop_
_entity_poly.entity_id
_entity_poly.type
_entity_poly.pdbx_seq_one_letter_code
_entity_poly.pdbx_strand_id
1 'polypeptide(L)'
;MRPGDIGVDDERQLFTIGGHRPFRYDGLTVQSPCAVESTEGRAFDVVLFGLTPAAAALFLPAPALRLADLPFRVGRLPVAGEAQPIEVNDLQLSDMTPFNVSRDHFAIERAPDGVQVRDRGSYVGTIVNGVQIGRHHHVATVPLAVGDNEVVAGNPRSPFRFRVVVALRQPNSCPDQEFHSAYRD
;
A
#
# COMPACT_ATOMS: atom_id res chain seq x y z
N MET A 1 -19.52 -61.79 18.84
CA MET A 1 -20.02 -60.48 18.36
C MET A 1 -18.94 -59.45 18.62
N ARG A 2 -18.30 -58.94 17.59
CA ARG A 2 -17.28 -57.89 17.66
C ARG A 2 -17.85 -56.60 17.10
N PRO A 3 -17.62 -55.43 17.72
CA PRO A 3 -18.05 -54.13 17.19
C PRO A 3 -17.14 -53.68 16.06
N GLY A 4 -17.72 -53.01 15.07
CA GLY A 4 -17.09 -52.58 13.85
C GLY A 4 -16.27 -51.32 13.97
N ASP A 5 -15.31 -51.24 13.12
CA ASP A 5 -14.43 -50.08 12.83
C ASP A 5 -15.23 -48.92 12.24
N ILE A 6 -15.02 -47.73 12.79
CA ILE A 6 -15.48 -46.47 12.22
C ILE A 6 -14.29 -45.87 11.49
N GLY A 7 -14.34 -45.92 10.17
CA GLY A 7 -13.40 -45.19 9.32
C GLY A 7 -13.69 -43.68 9.40
N VAL A 8 -12.67 -42.89 9.68
CA VAL A 8 -12.72 -41.44 9.62
C VAL A 8 -12.14 -41.02 8.26
N ASP A 9 -13.01 -40.64 7.33
CA ASP A 9 -12.60 -40.00 6.07
C ASP A 9 -12.32 -38.54 6.33
N ASP A 10 -11.02 -38.17 6.21
CA ASP A 10 -10.52 -36.82 6.28
C ASP A 10 -10.61 -36.19 4.86
N GLU A 11 -11.77 -35.62 4.53
CA GLU A 11 -11.95 -34.81 3.33
C GLU A 11 -11.42 -33.39 3.54
N ARG A 12 -10.18 -33.19 3.14
CA ARG A 12 -9.60 -31.85 2.99
C ARG A 12 -10.24 -31.14 1.80
N GLN A 13 -11.11 -30.20 2.07
CA GLN A 13 -11.60 -29.26 1.07
C GLN A 13 -10.47 -28.31 0.62
N LEU A 14 -9.96 -28.59 -0.58
CA LEU A 14 -9.07 -27.69 -1.30
C LEU A 14 -9.89 -26.60 -2.00
N PHE A 15 -9.78 -25.38 -1.52
CA PHE A 15 -10.25 -24.21 -2.25
C PHE A 15 -9.27 -23.87 -3.35
N THR A 16 -9.67 -24.10 -4.60
CA THR A 16 -8.89 -23.70 -5.79
C THR A 16 -9.30 -22.30 -6.22
N ILE A 17 -8.43 -21.31 -6.06
CA ILE A 17 -8.55 -20.01 -6.70
C ILE A 17 -7.39 -19.87 -7.69
N GLY A 18 -7.72 -19.78 -9.00
CA GLY A 18 -6.82 -19.31 -10.04
C GLY A 18 -5.75 -20.31 -10.50
N GLY A 19 -5.96 -20.86 -11.71
CA GLY A 19 -5.13 -21.89 -12.33
C GLY A 19 -3.66 -21.55 -12.50
N HIS A 20 -2.83 -22.18 -11.70
CA HIS A 20 -1.44 -22.47 -12.03
C HIS A 20 -1.14 -23.93 -11.68
N ARG A 21 -0.54 -24.64 -12.65
CA ARG A 21 -0.15 -26.05 -12.52
C ARG A 21 0.87 -26.23 -11.41
N PRO A 22 0.78 -27.29 -10.59
CA PRO A 22 1.77 -27.55 -9.55
C PRO A 22 3.09 -28.00 -10.18
N PHE A 23 4.16 -27.32 -9.85
CA PHE A 23 5.53 -27.79 -10.07
C PHE A 23 5.84 -28.90 -9.05
N ARG A 24 6.25 -30.06 -9.55
CA ARG A 24 6.80 -31.12 -8.70
C ARG A 24 8.27 -30.80 -8.43
N TYR A 25 8.64 -30.72 -7.17
CA TYR A 25 10.01 -30.79 -6.72
C TYR A 25 10.28 -32.18 -6.18
N ASP A 26 11.16 -32.89 -6.87
CA ASP A 26 11.72 -34.17 -6.39
C ASP A 26 12.83 -33.86 -5.37
N GLY A 27 12.66 -34.37 -4.18
CA GLY A 27 13.65 -34.81 -3.22
C GLY A 27 14.83 -33.90 -2.91
N LEU A 28 14.68 -32.96 -1.99
CA LEU A 28 15.78 -32.48 -1.14
C LEU A 28 15.23 -32.32 0.28
N THR A 29 15.81 -33.11 1.18
CA THR A 29 15.61 -33.01 2.64
C THR A 29 16.08 -31.63 3.09
N VAL A 30 15.16 -30.70 3.32
CA VAL A 30 15.49 -29.42 3.93
C VAL A 30 15.38 -29.60 5.42
N GLN A 31 16.54 -29.64 6.07
CA GLN A 31 16.63 -29.42 7.51
C GLN A 31 16.16 -27.98 7.78
N SER A 32 15.12 -27.86 8.56
CA SER A 32 14.69 -26.56 9.10
C SER A 32 15.73 -26.03 10.07
N PRO A 33 16.24 -24.84 9.85
CA PRO A 33 16.51 -23.95 10.97
C PRO A 33 15.31 -23.03 11.11
N CYS A 34 14.59 -23.11 12.21
CA CYS A 34 13.78 -22.01 12.73
C CYS A 34 14.71 -20.83 13.02
N ALA A 35 15.02 -20.07 12.00
CA ALA A 35 15.41 -18.70 12.17
C ALA A 35 14.10 -17.90 12.16
N VAL A 36 13.67 -17.46 13.33
CA VAL A 36 12.79 -16.29 13.47
C VAL A 36 13.60 -15.15 12.88
N GLU A 37 13.43 -14.91 11.57
CA GLU A 37 13.96 -13.71 10.94
C GLU A 37 13.22 -12.54 11.59
N SER A 38 13.93 -11.87 12.49
CA SER A 38 13.51 -10.58 13.02
C SER A 38 13.23 -9.65 11.86
N THR A 39 12.03 -9.09 11.84
CA THR A 39 11.51 -8.15 10.81
C THR A 39 12.24 -6.80 10.83
N GLU A 40 13.24 -6.65 11.68
CA GLU A 40 14.10 -5.48 11.80
C GLU A 40 15.04 -5.40 10.59
N GLY A 41 14.67 -4.54 9.62
CA GLY A 41 15.54 -4.20 8.51
C GLY A 41 14.98 -4.33 7.10
N ARG A 42 13.73 -4.73 6.91
CA ARG A 42 13.14 -4.74 5.56
C ARG A 42 12.96 -3.32 5.04
N ALA A 43 13.69 -2.98 3.99
CA ALA A 43 13.50 -1.73 3.28
C ALA A 43 12.38 -1.91 2.24
N PHE A 44 11.51 -0.91 2.12
CA PHE A 44 10.44 -0.89 1.14
C PHE A 44 10.63 0.28 0.19
N ASP A 45 10.36 0.05 -1.08
CA ASP A 45 10.16 1.08 -2.08
C ASP A 45 8.66 1.33 -2.22
N VAL A 46 8.27 2.59 -2.23
CA VAL A 46 6.86 2.99 -2.35
C VAL A 46 6.73 3.94 -3.54
N VAL A 47 5.80 3.64 -4.43
CA VAL A 47 5.52 4.45 -5.62
C VAL A 47 4.04 4.81 -5.67
N LEU A 48 3.75 6.08 -5.90
CA LEU A 48 2.42 6.65 -5.94
C LEU A 48 2.05 7.02 -7.38
N PHE A 49 0.88 6.55 -7.85
CA PHE A 49 0.30 6.86 -9.15
C PHE A 49 -1.08 7.51 -8.98
N GLY A 50 -1.46 8.41 -9.87
CA GLY A 50 -2.83 8.92 -9.94
C GLY A 50 -3.71 7.98 -10.76
N LEU A 51 -4.84 7.53 -10.18
CA LEU A 51 -5.84 6.69 -10.87
C LEU A 51 -6.94 7.51 -11.54
N THR A 52 -7.07 8.77 -11.19
CA THR A 52 -8.03 9.71 -11.78
C THR A 52 -7.29 10.83 -12.50
N PRO A 53 -7.91 11.51 -13.48
CA PRO A 53 -7.26 12.63 -14.17
C PRO A 53 -6.72 13.71 -13.22
N ALA A 54 -7.48 14.06 -12.19
CA ALA A 54 -7.07 15.06 -11.20
C ALA A 54 -5.85 14.60 -10.38
N ALA A 55 -5.82 13.32 -9.96
CA ALA A 55 -4.69 12.75 -9.24
C ALA A 55 -3.47 12.56 -10.14
N ALA A 56 -3.65 12.12 -11.40
CA ALA A 56 -2.56 11.93 -12.36
C ALA A 56 -1.88 13.27 -12.75
N ALA A 57 -2.65 14.33 -12.84
CA ALA A 57 -2.12 15.68 -13.15
C ALA A 57 -1.12 16.20 -12.11
N LEU A 58 -1.17 15.71 -10.86
CA LEU A 58 -0.26 16.11 -9.79
C LEU A 58 1.18 15.64 -10.03
N PHE A 59 1.38 14.63 -10.86
CA PHE A 59 2.69 14.01 -11.10
C PHE A 59 3.33 14.40 -12.43
N LEU A 60 2.64 15.19 -13.25
CA LEU A 60 3.17 15.62 -14.56
C LEU A 60 4.48 16.40 -14.41
N PRO A 61 5.46 16.18 -15.31
CA PRO A 61 5.42 15.31 -16.50
C PRO A 61 5.69 13.81 -16.24
N ALA A 62 6.03 13.43 -15.01
CA ALA A 62 6.26 12.03 -14.65
C ALA A 62 4.92 11.28 -14.46
N PRO A 63 4.84 9.98 -14.78
CA PRO A 63 3.62 9.19 -14.58
C PRO A 63 3.37 8.80 -13.13
N ALA A 64 4.39 8.94 -12.25
CA ALA A 64 4.38 8.48 -10.88
C ALA A 64 5.36 9.24 -10.00
N LEU A 65 5.19 9.15 -8.69
CA LEU A 65 6.08 9.69 -7.68
C LEU A 65 6.64 8.56 -6.82
N ARG A 66 7.96 8.36 -6.84
CA ARG A 66 8.64 7.49 -5.88
C ARG A 66 8.83 8.25 -4.57
N LEU A 67 8.38 7.65 -3.47
CA LEU A 67 8.50 8.26 -2.15
C LEU A 67 9.90 7.98 -1.60
N ALA A 68 10.72 9.02 -1.52
CA ALA A 68 12.09 8.92 -1.00
C ALA A 68 12.10 8.70 0.52
N ASP A 69 11.20 9.41 1.22
CA ASP A 69 11.12 9.41 2.67
C ASP A 69 9.70 9.12 3.16
N LEU A 70 9.61 8.52 4.34
CA LEU A 70 8.37 8.30 5.07
C LEU A 70 8.52 8.86 6.49
N PRO A 71 7.49 9.50 7.05
CA PRO A 71 6.12 9.62 6.56
C PRO A 71 5.97 10.59 5.38
N PHE A 72 5.18 10.20 4.38
CA PHE A 72 4.77 11.05 3.27
C PHE A 72 3.34 11.55 3.49
N ARG A 73 3.17 12.84 3.66
CA ARG A 73 1.94 13.50 4.09
C ARG A 73 1.17 14.07 2.92
N VAL A 74 -0.12 13.83 2.90
CA VAL A 74 -1.04 14.29 1.85
C VAL A 74 -2.16 15.08 2.48
N GLY A 75 -2.51 16.21 1.88
CA GLY A 75 -3.62 17.02 2.32
C GLY A 75 -3.98 18.12 1.33
N ARG A 76 -5.09 18.80 1.60
CA ARG A 76 -5.58 19.87 0.74
C ARG A 76 -4.73 21.13 0.87
N LEU A 77 -4.47 21.77 -0.26
CA LEU A 77 -3.92 23.12 -0.30
C LEU A 77 -4.90 24.08 0.41
N PRO A 78 -4.44 24.82 1.44
CA PRO A 78 -5.29 25.82 2.09
C PRO A 78 -5.71 26.93 1.12
N VAL A 79 -6.97 27.37 1.20
CA VAL A 79 -7.42 28.57 0.49
C VAL A 79 -7.05 29.82 1.27
N ALA A 80 -7.08 30.97 0.60
CA ALA A 80 -6.74 32.25 1.24
C ALA A 80 -7.58 32.50 2.51
N GLY A 81 -6.90 32.81 3.63
CA GLY A 81 -7.53 33.05 4.94
C GLY A 81 -7.75 31.80 5.80
N GLU A 82 -7.48 30.61 5.30
CA GLU A 82 -7.48 29.41 6.13
C GLU A 82 -6.18 29.23 6.93
N ALA A 83 -6.30 28.55 8.07
CA ALA A 83 -5.13 28.12 8.82
C ALA A 83 -4.32 27.09 8.01
N GLN A 84 -3.00 27.12 8.17
CA GLN A 84 -2.12 26.11 7.58
C GLN A 84 -2.36 24.73 8.19
N PRO A 85 -1.98 23.62 7.50
CA PRO A 85 -2.00 22.30 8.11
C PRO A 85 -1.09 22.25 9.34
N ILE A 86 -1.37 21.35 10.27
CA ILE A 86 -0.57 21.18 11.52
C ILE A 86 0.86 20.76 11.17
N GLU A 87 1.00 19.86 10.18
CA GLU A 87 2.29 19.45 9.63
C GLU A 87 2.30 19.73 8.12
N VAL A 88 3.45 20.13 7.60
CA VAL A 88 3.62 20.41 6.17
C VAL A 88 3.29 19.16 5.36
N ASN A 89 2.46 19.33 4.32
CA ASN A 89 2.15 18.25 3.40
C ASN A 89 3.22 18.16 2.31
N ASP A 90 3.68 16.93 2.04
CA ASP A 90 4.60 16.62 0.94
C ASP A 90 3.86 16.67 -0.41
N LEU A 91 2.57 16.31 -0.42
CA LEU A 91 1.68 16.44 -1.57
C LEU A 91 0.44 17.26 -1.20
N GLN A 92 0.25 18.37 -1.93
CA GLN A 92 -0.89 19.25 -1.74
C GLN A 92 -1.91 19.05 -2.86
N LEU A 93 -3.17 18.80 -2.49
CA LEU A 93 -4.28 18.55 -3.39
C LEU A 93 -5.13 19.83 -3.55
N SER A 94 -5.28 20.30 -4.79
CA SER A 94 -6.18 21.42 -5.11
C SER A 94 -7.62 20.90 -5.17
N ASP A 95 -8.32 20.95 -4.05
CA ASP A 95 -9.72 20.56 -3.93
C ASP A 95 -10.63 21.79 -3.89
N MET A 96 -11.86 21.65 -4.41
CA MET A 96 -12.85 22.73 -4.49
C MET A 96 -14.08 22.40 -3.65
N THR A 97 -14.77 23.45 -3.20
CA THR A 97 -16.00 23.31 -2.42
C THR A 97 -17.10 22.61 -3.23
N PRO A 98 -17.80 21.58 -2.64
CA PRO A 98 -17.60 21.04 -1.29
C PRO A 98 -16.36 20.15 -1.18
N PHE A 99 -15.49 20.43 -0.20
CA PHE A 99 -14.23 19.75 -0.05
C PHE A 99 -14.37 18.28 0.31
N ASN A 100 -13.66 17.42 -0.42
CA ASN A 100 -13.47 16.00 -0.10
C ASN A 100 -12.25 15.78 0.79
N VAL A 101 -11.24 16.68 0.66
CA VAL A 101 -9.93 16.51 1.28
C VAL A 101 -9.74 17.53 2.40
N SER A 102 -9.31 17.07 3.57
CA SER A 102 -8.90 17.92 4.68
C SER A 102 -7.47 18.43 4.49
N ARG A 103 -7.11 19.56 5.13
CA ARG A 103 -5.74 20.13 5.09
C ARG A 103 -4.71 19.15 5.64
N ASP A 104 -5.04 18.46 6.74
CA ASP A 104 -4.34 17.30 7.26
C ASP A 104 -5.20 16.09 6.94
N HIS A 105 -4.83 15.29 5.88
CA HIS A 105 -5.73 14.24 5.42
C HIS A 105 -5.21 12.84 5.75
N PHE A 106 -4.16 12.39 5.11
CA PHE A 106 -3.55 11.11 5.43
C PHE A 106 -2.02 11.17 5.31
N ALA A 107 -1.35 10.15 5.82
CA ALA A 107 0.07 9.91 5.62
C ALA A 107 0.31 8.46 5.25
N ILE A 108 1.28 8.23 4.35
CA ILE A 108 1.90 6.93 4.13
C ILE A 108 3.12 6.88 5.03
N GLU A 109 3.21 5.89 5.90
CA GLU A 109 4.25 5.83 6.92
C GLU A 109 4.78 4.41 7.14
N ARG A 110 5.94 4.30 7.78
CA ARG A 110 6.49 3.01 8.19
C ARG A 110 5.66 2.41 9.32
N ALA A 111 5.45 1.10 9.23
CA ALA A 111 4.90 0.26 10.30
C ALA A 111 5.96 -0.78 10.70
N PRO A 112 5.83 -1.44 11.86
CA PRO A 112 6.78 -2.48 12.28
C PRO A 112 6.99 -3.56 11.22
N ASP A 113 5.92 -3.95 10.52
CA ASP A 113 5.94 -5.05 9.55
C ASP A 113 5.87 -4.57 8.08
N GLY A 114 5.99 -3.25 7.82
CA GLY A 114 5.90 -2.77 6.46
C GLY A 114 5.60 -1.29 6.31
N VAL A 115 4.60 -1.00 5.51
CA VAL A 115 4.10 0.35 5.21
C VAL A 115 2.60 0.40 5.51
N GLN A 116 2.11 1.51 6.01
CA GLN A 116 0.70 1.71 6.31
C GLN A 116 0.22 3.09 5.86
N VAL A 117 -1.10 3.24 5.71
CA VAL A 117 -1.76 4.54 5.62
C VAL A 117 -2.37 4.88 6.96
N ARG A 118 -2.08 6.08 7.45
CA ARG A 118 -2.73 6.66 8.63
C ARG A 118 -3.54 7.88 8.24
N ASP A 119 -4.81 7.91 8.64
CA ASP A 119 -5.64 9.11 8.55
C ASP A 119 -5.18 10.13 9.62
N ARG A 120 -5.04 11.40 9.23
CA ARG A 120 -4.55 12.50 10.07
C ARG A 120 -5.70 13.32 10.69
N GLY A 121 -6.86 12.69 10.90
CA GLY A 121 -8.05 13.33 11.45
C GLY A 121 -8.90 14.00 10.37
N SER A 122 -8.93 13.45 9.18
CA SER A 122 -9.74 13.98 8.08
C SER A 122 -11.22 13.97 8.40
N TYR A 123 -11.97 14.96 7.85
CA TYR A 123 -13.40 15.08 8.11
C TYR A 123 -14.22 14.03 7.39
N VAL A 124 -13.91 13.78 6.13
CA VAL A 124 -14.65 12.81 5.30
C VAL A 124 -14.10 11.38 5.43
N GLY A 125 -12.84 11.24 5.84
CA GLY A 125 -12.14 9.96 5.93
C GLY A 125 -11.28 9.66 4.70
N THR A 126 -10.50 8.59 4.82
CA THR A 126 -9.66 8.01 3.77
C THR A 126 -10.14 6.58 3.51
N ILE A 127 -10.12 6.12 2.25
CA ILE A 127 -10.46 4.74 1.91
C ILE A 127 -9.18 4.05 1.43
N VAL A 128 -8.84 2.92 2.05
CA VAL A 128 -7.65 2.12 1.72
C VAL A 128 -8.09 0.69 1.42
N ASN A 129 -7.91 0.23 0.18
CA ASN A 129 -8.33 -1.10 -0.28
C ASN A 129 -9.80 -1.41 0.08
N GLY A 130 -10.68 -0.41 -0.01
CA GLY A 130 -12.10 -0.52 0.35
C GLY A 130 -12.42 -0.34 1.84
N VAL A 131 -11.42 -0.27 2.72
CA VAL A 131 -11.60 -0.01 4.15
C VAL A 131 -11.61 1.49 4.41
N GLN A 132 -12.67 2.01 5.01
CA GLN A 132 -12.77 3.43 5.36
C GLN A 132 -12.17 3.68 6.75
N ILE A 133 -11.25 4.64 6.83
CA ILE A 133 -10.56 5.06 8.05
C ILE A 133 -10.73 6.57 8.25
N GLY A 134 -10.52 7.07 9.46
CA GLY A 134 -10.56 8.50 9.76
C GLY A 134 -11.29 8.84 11.05
N ARG A 135 -11.47 10.14 11.28
CA ARG A 135 -12.00 10.69 12.54
C ARG A 135 -13.32 10.06 13.01
N HIS A 136 -14.20 9.71 12.09
CA HIS A 136 -15.52 9.17 12.40
C HIS A 136 -15.57 7.64 12.29
N HIS A 137 -14.42 7.00 12.14
CA HIS A 137 -14.25 5.55 12.02
C HIS A 137 -13.42 5.01 13.18
N HIS A 138 -13.68 3.76 13.58
CA HIS A 138 -12.96 3.13 14.70
C HIS A 138 -11.50 2.77 14.36
N VAL A 139 -11.13 2.89 13.09
CA VAL A 139 -9.80 2.55 12.58
C VAL A 139 -9.14 3.82 12.04
N ALA A 140 -7.93 4.10 12.48
CA ALA A 140 -7.14 5.23 12.02
C ALA A 140 -6.04 4.84 11.04
N THR A 141 -5.65 3.56 11.01
CA THR A 141 -4.54 3.06 10.18
C THR A 141 -4.92 1.76 9.48
N VAL A 142 -4.41 1.58 8.26
CA VAL A 142 -4.53 0.33 7.50
C VAL A 142 -3.16 -0.02 6.92
N PRO A 143 -2.64 -1.25 7.14
CA PRO A 143 -1.41 -1.71 6.50
C PRO A 143 -1.60 -1.84 4.98
N LEU A 144 -0.55 -1.52 4.24
CA LEU A 144 -0.49 -1.74 2.80
C LEU A 144 0.13 -3.11 2.52
N ALA A 145 -0.49 -3.85 1.62
CA ALA A 145 0.08 -5.09 1.11
C ALA A 145 1.30 -4.81 0.21
N VAL A 146 2.23 -5.75 0.14
CA VAL A 146 3.24 -5.74 -0.92
C VAL A 146 2.52 -5.92 -2.26
N GLY A 147 2.84 -5.08 -3.23
CA GLY A 147 2.14 -4.96 -4.50
C GLY A 147 1.22 -3.75 -4.55
N ASP A 148 0.10 -3.88 -5.23
CA ASP A 148 -0.84 -2.80 -5.53
C ASP A 148 -1.83 -2.57 -4.39
N ASN A 149 -2.00 -1.30 -4.04
CA ASN A 149 -3.00 -0.83 -3.09
C ASN A 149 -3.73 0.38 -3.67
N GLU A 150 -4.99 0.56 -3.32
CA GLU A 150 -5.77 1.74 -3.66
C GLU A 150 -5.97 2.63 -2.43
N VAL A 151 -5.72 3.93 -2.60
CA VAL A 151 -5.99 4.95 -1.57
C VAL A 151 -6.83 6.06 -2.16
N VAL A 152 -7.97 6.37 -1.52
CA VAL A 152 -8.88 7.45 -1.92
C VAL A 152 -8.90 8.50 -0.81
N ALA A 153 -8.54 9.74 -1.15
CA ALA A 153 -8.65 10.87 -0.22
C ALA A 153 -10.08 11.41 -0.23
N GLY A 154 -10.86 11.10 0.81
CA GLY A 154 -12.24 11.52 0.94
C GLY A 154 -13.25 10.40 0.64
N ASN A 155 -14.43 10.78 0.13
CA ASN A 155 -15.50 9.84 -0.16
C ASN A 155 -15.23 8.98 -1.42
N PRO A 156 -16.03 7.93 -1.68
CA PRO A 156 -15.81 7.04 -2.86
C PRO A 156 -15.89 7.73 -4.22
N ARG A 157 -16.45 8.95 -4.31
CA ARG A 157 -16.54 9.75 -5.55
C ARG A 157 -15.46 10.81 -5.64
N SER A 158 -14.51 10.83 -4.68
CA SER A 158 -13.42 11.81 -4.69
C SER A 158 -12.61 11.74 -5.98
N PRO A 159 -12.22 12.88 -6.56
CA PRO A 159 -11.33 12.93 -7.71
C PRO A 159 -9.88 12.58 -7.37
N PHE A 160 -9.54 12.41 -6.09
CA PHE A 160 -8.19 12.11 -5.62
C PHE A 160 -8.06 10.65 -5.22
N ARG A 161 -7.88 9.82 -6.23
CA ARG A 161 -7.70 8.37 -6.11
C ARG A 161 -6.31 7.99 -6.58
N PHE A 162 -5.63 7.21 -5.76
CA PHE A 162 -4.23 6.84 -5.97
C PHE A 162 -4.05 5.33 -5.95
N ARG A 163 -3.11 4.84 -6.75
CA ARG A 163 -2.52 3.52 -6.63
C ARG A 163 -1.20 3.66 -5.90
N VAL A 164 -1.01 2.93 -4.81
CA VAL A 164 0.22 2.87 -4.03
C VAL A 164 0.85 1.50 -4.22
N VAL A 165 2.00 1.45 -4.86
CA VAL A 165 2.75 0.21 -5.07
C VAL A 165 3.83 0.11 -4.01
N VAL A 166 3.79 -0.97 -3.23
CA VAL A 166 4.78 -1.28 -2.20
C VAL A 166 5.63 -2.46 -2.67
N ALA A 167 6.93 -2.29 -2.77
CA ALA A 167 7.87 -3.34 -3.14
C ALA A 167 8.91 -3.56 -2.04
N LEU A 168 9.28 -4.81 -1.81
CA LEU A 168 10.42 -5.13 -0.95
C LEU A 168 11.72 -4.74 -1.67
N ARG A 169 12.52 -3.89 -1.04
CA ARG A 169 13.85 -3.57 -1.56
C ARG A 169 14.78 -4.75 -1.33
N GLN A 170 15.32 -5.31 -2.39
CA GLN A 170 16.33 -6.35 -2.28
C GLN A 170 17.66 -5.73 -1.80
N PRO A 171 18.37 -6.34 -0.84
CA PRO A 171 19.58 -5.76 -0.25
C PRO A 171 20.75 -5.55 -1.23
N ASN A 172 20.65 -6.09 -2.45
CA ASN A 172 21.71 -6.05 -3.47
C ASN A 172 21.37 -5.28 -4.76
N SER A 173 20.26 -4.56 -4.82
CA SER A 173 19.99 -3.68 -5.96
C SER A 173 20.71 -2.35 -5.77
N CYS A 174 21.95 -2.27 -6.22
CA CYS A 174 22.65 -1.01 -6.43
C CYS A 174 21.87 -0.20 -7.49
N PRO A 175 21.47 1.06 -7.24
CA PRO A 175 20.62 1.82 -8.18
C PRO A 175 21.28 2.19 -9.49
N ASP A 176 22.56 1.87 -9.71
CA ASP A 176 23.35 2.40 -10.82
C ASP A 176 23.66 1.44 -11.97
N GLN A 177 23.05 0.22 -12.03
CA GLN A 177 23.44 -0.76 -13.07
C GLN A 177 22.42 -1.02 -14.19
N GLU A 178 21.26 -0.39 -14.25
CA GLU A 178 20.28 -0.70 -15.30
C GLU A 178 20.18 0.28 -16.48
N PHE A 179 21.05 1.27 -16.61
CA PHE A 179 20.95 2.25 -17.71
C PHE A 179 22.00 2.14 -18.83
N HIS A 180 22.83 1.08 -18.90
CA HIS A 180 23.91 1.02 -19.90
C HIS A 180 23.86 -0.14 -20.89
N SER A 181 22.76 -0.91 -21.00
CA SER A 181 22.71 -2.06 -21.94
C SER A 181 21.70 -1.95 -23.09
N ALA A 182 21.13 -0.79 -23.39
CA ALA A 182 20.13 -0.67 -24.46
C ALA A 182 20.58 0.16 -25.69
N TYR A 183 21.87 0.48 -25.85
CA TYR A 183 22.37 1.13 -27.05
C TYR A 183 23.70 0.51 -27.50
N ARG A 184 23.62 -0.69 -28.07
CA ARG A 184 24.58 -1.19 -29.09
C ARG A 184 23.85 -2.14 -30.03
N ASP A 185 23.82 -1.70 -31.25
CA ASP A 185 23.54 -2.21 -32.61
C ASP A 185 22.24 -1.72 -33.19
#